data_37b623178b0c2d79d838b8292f7c090a
#
_entry.id   37b623178b0c2d79d838b8292f7c090a
#
_cell.length_a   1.000
_cell.length_b   1.000
_cell.length_c   1.000
_cell.angle_alpha   90.00
_cell.angle_beta   90.00
_cell.angle_gamma   90.00
#
_symmetry.space_group_name_H-M   'P 1'
#
loop_
_entity.id
_entity.type
_entity.pdbx_description
1 polymer ?
#
loop_
_entity_poly.entity_id
_entity_poly.type
_entity_poly.pdbx_seq_one_letter_code
_entity_poly.pdbx_strand_id
1 'polypeptide(L)'
;MTFNDIFKSSFLENVTAVSLLDMVLALALAFGLGMFIFLVYKKTYQGVMYSSSFGVTLVALTMITTLVILAVTSNVVLSLGMVGALSIVRFRTAIKEPLDIAFLFWAIAVGIVLAAGFIPLAVFGSVIIGVMLLVFVNHKSHQNPYMLVLQCADTQAEQAALIYLKAQTQRCVVKSKAAQAGNIELNVEVRLKSEDTSFVNGLAATPGVSSAVLVSYNGDYMG
;
A
#
# COMPACT_ATOMS: atom_id res chain seq x y z
N MET A 1 3.04 -54.46 4.46
CA MET A 1 3.28 -53.02 4.55
C MET A 1 2.06 -52.40 5.14
N THR A 2 2.10 -52.09 6.42
CA THR A 2 0.98 -51.49 7.13
C THR A 2 1.06 -49.98 6.98
N PHE A 3 -0.08 -49.27 6.98
CA PHE A 3 -0.17 -47.80 6.83
C PHE A 3 0.75 -47.07 7.86
N ASN A 4 0.97 -47.67 9.03
CA ASN A 4 1.90 -47.20 10.06
C ASN A 4 3.37 -47.31 9.67
N ASP A 5 3.77 -48.25 8.80
CA ASP A 5 5.17 -48.40 8.38
C ASP A 5 5.54 -47.36 7.32
N ILE A 6 4.56 -46.99 6.45
CA ILE A 6 4.73 -45.95 5.46
C ILE A 6 4.82 -44.55 6.13
N PHE A 7 4.02 -44.33 7.18
CA PHE A 7 4.07 -43.06 7.91
C PHE A 7 5.30 -42.92 8.79
N LYS A 8 5.79 -44.01 9.43
CA LYS A 8 6.94 -43.97 10.30
C LYS A 8 8.28 -43.90 9.56
N SER A 9 8.46 -44.67 8.50
CA SER A 9 9.75 -44.69 7.80
C SER A 9 9.97 -43.47 6.91
N SER A 10 8.98 -43.10 6.08
CA SER A 10 9.11 -41.95 5.19
C SER A 10 9.04 -40.61 5.91
N PHE A 11 8.29 -40.53 6.99
CA PHE A 11 8.16 -39.27 7.74
C PHE A 11 9.38 -38.99 8.60
N LEU A 12 9.95 -40.02 9.26
CA LEU A 12 11.14 -39.88 10.11
C LEU A 12 12.44 -39.73 9.29
N GLU A 13 12.57 -40.41 8.13
CA GLU A 13 13.73 -40.23 7.23
C GLU A 13 13.75 -38.84 6.57
N ASN A 14 12.60 -38.27 6.22
CA ASN A 14 12.53 -36.94 5.62
C ASN A 14 12.66 -35.81 6.67
N VAL A 15 12.29 -36.03 7.93
CA VAL A 15 12.47 -35.05 9.02
C VAL A 15 13.94 -34.94 9.42
N THR A 16 14.77 -35.96 9.17
CA THR A 16 16.23 -35.89 9.46
C THR A 16 17.01 -35.08 8.42
N ALA A 17 16.43 -34.75 7.27
CA ALA A 17 17.09 -33.97 6.22
C ALA A 17 17.18 -32.46 6.56
N VAL A 18 16.27 -31.93 7.39
CA VAL A 18 16.32 -30.54 7.88
C VAL A 18 16.40 -30.58 9.40
N SER A 19 17.47 -30.05 9.98
CA SER A 19 17.58 -29.94 11.43
C SER A 19 16.41 -29.16 12.01
N LEU A 20 15.76 -29.68 13.05
CA LEU A 20 14.67 -29.02 13.74
C LEU A 20 15.08 -27.59 14.20
N LEU A 21 16.35 -27.43 14.57
CA LEU A 21 16.94 -26.16 14.94
C LEU A 21 16.96 -25.16 13.76
N ASP A 22 17.34 -25.62 12.56
CA ASP A 22 17.38 -24.76 11.37
C ASP A 22 15.98 -24.32 10.96
N MET A 23 14.99 -25.19 11.11
CA MET A 23 13.58 -24.85 10.83
C MET A 23 13.06 -23.79 11.82
N VAL A 24 13.33 -23.94 13.11
CA VAL A 24 12.94 -22.96 14.13
C VAL A 24 13.64 -21.63 13.90
N LEU A 25 14.95 -21.65 13.60
CA LEU A 25 15.72 -20.44 13.28
C LEU A 25 15.20 -19.75 12.04
N ALA A 26 14.91 -20.48 10.96
CA ALA A 26 14.37 -19.92 9.74
C ALA A 26 13.01 -19.24 9.98
N LEU A 27 12.11 -19.87 10.73
CA LEU A 27 10.81 -19.30 11.08
C LEU A 27 10.94 -18.08 12.01
N ALA A 28 11.87 -18.11 12.98
CA ALA A 28 12.13 -16.97 13.85
C ALA A 28 12.68 -15.77 13.06
N LEU A 29 13.60 -16.00 12.11
CA LEU A 29 14.11 -14.99 11.20
C LEU A 29 13.03 -14.48 10.25
N ALA A 30 12.17 -15.37 9.72
CA ALA A 30 11.04 -14.99 8.90
C ALA A 30 10.05 -14.08 9.65
N PHE A 31 9.78 -14.37 10.91
CA PHE A 31 8.99 -13.52 11.78
C PHE A 31 9.66 -12.15 11.98
N GLY A 32 10.96 -12.13 12.30
CA GLY A 32 11.72 -10.89 12.50
C GLY A 32 11.76 -10.00 11.27
N LEU A 33 12.05 -10.57 10.08
CA LEU A 33 12.04 -9.83 8.82
C LEU A 33 10.62 -9.46 8.38
N GLY A 34 9.62 -10.31 8.62
CA GLY A 34 8.21 -9.99 8.40
C GLY A 34 7.76 -8.78 9.25
N MET A 35 8.20 -8.73 10.52
CA MET A 35 7.96 -7.57 11.39
C MET A 35 8.67 -6.31 10.89
N PHE A 36 9.89 -6.44 10.36
CA PHE A 36 10.60 -5.33 9.72
C PHE A 36 9.81 -4.80 8.51
N ILE A 37 9.33 -5.67 7.62
CA ILE A 37 8.48 -5.31 6.48
C ILE A 37 7.21 -4.59 6.96
N PHE A 38 6.56 -5.10 8.00
CA PHE A 38 5.40 -4.47 8.62
C PHE A 38 5.70 -3.05 9.11
N LEU A 39 6.84 -2.83 9.78
CA LEU A 39 7.24 -1.51 10.27
C LEU A 39 7.51 -0.53 9.12
N VAL A 40 8.16 -1.00 8.05
CA VAL A 40 8.38 -0.19 6.84
C VAL A 40 7.02 0.15 6.19
N TYR A 41 6.13 -0.83 6.04
CA TYR A 41 4.78 -0.62 5.53
C TYR A 41 4.02 0.45 6.33
N LYS A 42 4.03 0.33 7.67
CA LYS A 42 3.38 1.29 8.56
C LYS A 42 3.91 2.72 8.39
N LYS A 43 5.24 2.89 8.16
CA LYS A 43 5.86 4.20 7.93
C LYS A 43 5.65 4.74 6.52
N THR A 44 5.49 3.87 5.55
CA THR A 44 5.38 4.21 4.12
C THR A 44 3.92 4.47 3.72
N TYR A 45 2.96 3.96 4.52
CA TYR A 45 1.54 4.09 4.21
C TYR A 45 1.09 5.56 4.33
N GLN A 46 0.55 6.11 3.23
CA GLN A 46 0.03 7.48 3.12
C GLN A 46 -1.47 7.51 2.75
N GLY A 47 -2.13 6.34 2.67
CA GLY A 47 -3.55 6.25 2.33
C GLY A 47 -4.48 6.61 3.50
N VAL A 48 -5.74 6.92 3.19
CA VAL A 48 -6.77 7.33 4.16
C VAL A 48 -7.20 6.18 5.08
N MET A 49 -7.13 4.94 4.62
CA MET A 49 -7.52 3.76 5.39
C MET A 49 -6.32 2.84 5.62
N TYR A 50 -5.55 3.11 6.67
CA TYR A 50 -4.52 2.18 7.15
C TYR A 50 -5.16 0.84 7.54
N SER A 51 -4.82 -0.24 6.83
CA SER A 51 -5.25 -1.58 7.18
C SER A 51 -4.19 -2.30 8.01
N SER A 52 -4.38 -2.36 9.32
CA SER A 52 -3.52 -3.16 10.19
C SER A 52 -3.57 -4.65 9.83
N SER A 53 -4.70 -5.14 9.32
CA SER A 53 -4.88 -6.51 8.83
C SER A 53 -3.92 -6.83 7.68
N PHE A 54 -3.71 -5.89 6.75
CA PHE A 54 -2.77 -6.09 5.65
C PHE A 54 -1.33 -6.22 6.15
N GLY A 55 -0.94 -5.40 7.13
CA GLY A 55 0.39 -5.51 7.75
C GLY A 55 0.63 -6.87 8.42
N VAL A 56 -0.37 -7.40 9.13
CA VAL A 56 -0.31 -8.77 9.71
C VAL A 56 -0.21 -9.81 8.60
N THR A 57 -0.91 -9.62 7.48
CA THR A 57 -0.83 -10.52 6.31
C THR A 57 0.59 -10.59 5.75
N LEU A 58 1.35 -9.49 5.72
CA LEU A 58 2.74 -9.50 5.25
C LEU A 58 3.64 -10.38 6.13
N VAL A 59 3.49 -10.27 7.47
CA VAL A 59 4.23 -11.13 8.41
C VAL A 59 3.86 -12.60 8.22
N ALA A 60 2.55 -12.89 8.18
CA ALA A 60 2.06 -14.24 7.98
C ALA A 60 2.54 -14.83 6.63
N LEU A 61 2.51 -14.03 5.57
CA LEU A 61 2.92 -14.44 4.23
C LEU A 61 4.41 -14.79 4.19
N THR A 62 5.28 -14.00 4.83
CA THR A 62 6.71 -14.32 4.95
C THR A 62 6.92 -15.65 5.67
N MET A 63 6.24 -15.88 6.79
CA MET A 63 6.34 -17.12 7.56
C MET A 63 5.80 -18.33 6.79
N ILE A 64 4.61 -18.20 6.16
CA ILE A 64 3.99 -19.26 5.37
C ILE A 64 4.87 -19.63 4.18
N THR A 65 5.41 -18.64 3.48
CA THR A 65 6.30 -18.89 2.33
C THR A 65 7.56 -19.61 2.76
N THR A 66 8.18 -19.19 3.88
CA THR A 66 9.35 -19.89 4.45
C THR A 66 9.02 -21.34 4.78
N LEU A 67 7.89 -21.58 5.47
CA LEU A 67 7.44 -22.92 5.83
C LEU A 67 7.21 -23.81 4.61
N VAL A 68 6.51 -23.26 3.61
CA VAL A 68 6.17 -23.97 2.36
C VAL A 68 7.45 -24.37 1.60
N ILE A 69 8.38 -23.44 1.43
CA ILE A 69 9.61 -23.71 0.69
C ILE A 69 10.51 -24.68 1.45
N LEU A 70 10.61 -24.60 2.78
CA LEU A 70 11.32 -25.62 3.59
C LEU A 70 10.72 -27.01 3.42
N ALA A 71 9.39 -27.12 3.38
CA ALA A 71 8.70 -28.39 3.13
C ALA A 71 8.93 -28.91 1.70
N VAL A 72 8.94 -28.02 0.72
CA VAL A 72 9.16 -28.34 -0.72
C VAL A 72 10.59 -28.81 -0.95
N THR A 73 11.58 -28.18 -0.35
CA THR A 73 13.00 -28.57 -0.52
C THR A 73 13.33 -29.91 0.10
N SER A 74 12.55 -30.36 1.09
CA SER A 74 12.74 -31.64 1.74
C SER A 74 12.21 -32.84 0.92
N ASN A 75 11.24 -32.63 0.00
CA ASN A 75 10.60 -33.72 -0.75
C ASN A 75 10.07 -33.28 -2.12
N VAL A 76 10.64 -33.82 -3.21
CA VAL A 76 10.28 -33.49 -4.60
C VAL A 76 8.82 -33.82 -4.93
N VAL A 77 8.25 -34.90 -4.38
CA VAL A 77 6.85 -35.28 -4.62
C VAL A 77 5.92 -34.28 -3.96
N LEU A 78 6.24 -33.82 -2.76
CA LEU A 78 5.49 -32.79 -2.05
C LEU A 78 5.55 -31.44 -2.81
N SER A 79 6.71 -31.13 -3.40
CA SER A 79 6.89 -29.89 -4.17
C SER A 79 5.97 -29.83 -5.39
N LEU A 80 5.85 -30.90 -6.15
CA LEU A 80 4.94 -30.98 -7.31
C LEU A 80 3.47 -30.85 -6.88
N GLY A 81 3.09 -31.49 -5.78
CA GLY A 81 1.73 -31.38 -5.22
C GLY A 81 1.40 -29.96 -4.76
N MET A 82 2.35 -29.29 -4.11
CA MET A 82 2.16 -27.91 -3.63
C MET A 82 2.09 -26.89 -4.77
N VAL A 83 2.93 -26.98 -5.79
CA VAL A 83 2.85 -26.11 -6.98
C VAL A 83 1.48 -26.26 -7.64
N GLY A 84 0.98 -27.49 -7.76
CA GLY A 84 -0.36 -27.76 -8.26
C GLY A 84 -1.46 -27.13 -7.39
N ALA A 85 -1.38 -27.30 -6.08
CA ALA A 85 -2.35 -26.73 -5.14
C ALA A 85 -2.36 -25.19 -5.14
N LEU A 86 -1.17 -24.56 -5.14
CA LEU A 86 -1.05 -23.10 -5.15
C LEU A 86 -1.52 -22.49 -6.48
N SER A 87 -1.42 -23.20 -7.60
CA SER A 87 -1.90 -22.71 -8.90
C SER A 87 -3.43 -22.58 -8.99
N ILE A 88 -4.17 -23.28 -8.12
CA ILE A 88 -5.63 -23.23 -8.05
C ILE A 88 -6.11 -22.03 -7.23
N VAL A 89 -5.25 -21.48 -6.35
CA VAL A 89 -5.60 -20.35 -5.50
C VAL A 89 -5.69 -19.07 -6.33
N ARG A 90 -6.91 -18.63 -6.60
CA ARG A 90 -7.19 -17.39 -7.32
C ARG A 90 -7.69 -16.33 -6.35
N PHE A 91 -6.89 -15.29 -6.17
CA PHE A 91 -7.34 -14.10 -5.43
C PHE A 91 -8.36 -13.32 -6.27
N ARG A 92 -9.54 -13.08 -5.69
CA ARG A 92 -10.61 -12.29 -6.33
C ARG A 92 -10.72 -10.87 -5.76
N THR A 93 -9.91 -10.54 -4.76
CA THR A 93 -9.87 -9.21 -4.17
C THR A 93 -9.02 -8.28 -5.02
N ALA A 94 -9.58 -7.15 -5.42
CA ALA A 94 -8.82 -6.11 -6.09
C ALA A 94 -7.85 -5.48 -5.08
N ILE A 95 -6.55 -5.51 -5.40
CA ILE A 95 -5.54 -4.77 -4.65
C ILE A 95 -5.66 -3.31 -5.12
N LYS A 96 -6.06 -2.42 -4.21
CA LYS A 96 -6.38 -1.03 -4.55
C LYS A 96 -5.13 -0.19 -4.82
N GLU A 97 -4.03 -0.46 -4.10
CA GLU A 97 -2.82 0.32 -4.18
C GLU A 97 -1.65 -0.46 -4.84
N PRO A 98 -0.95 0.13 -5.83
CA PRO A 98 0.19 -0.54 -6.48
C PRO A 98 1.35 -0.86 -5.51
N LEU A 99 1.51 -0.08 -4.44
CA LEU A 99 2.53 -0.30 -3.42
C LEU A 99 2.27 -1.58 -2.61
N ASP A 100 1.01 -1.94 -2.37
CA ASP A 100 0.65 -3.15 -1.65
C ASP A 100 1.18 -4.39 -2.36
N ILE A 101 1.14 -4.39 -3.69
CA ILE A 101 1.70 -5.47 -4.51
C ILE A 101 3.21 -5.61 -4.27
N ALA A 102 3.94 -4.49 -4.22
CA ALA A 102 5.38 -4.50 -3.96
C ALA A 102 5.71 -5.10 -2.57
N PHE A 103 4.94 -4.75 -1.54
CA PHE A 103 5.10 -5.31 -0.21
C PHE A 103 4.79 -6.80 -0.15
N LEU A 104 3.75 -7.27 -0.85
CA LEU A 104 3.43 -8.70 -0.96
C LEU A 104 4.57 -9.48 -1.62
N PHE A 105 5.08 -9.00 -2.76
CA PHE A 105 6.20 -9.64 -3.43
C PHE A 105 7.47 -9.63 -2.59
N TRP A 106 7.73 -8.55 -1.85
CA TRP A 106 8.87 -8.49 -0.94
C TRP A 106 8.75 -9.53 0.19
N ALA A 107 7.57 -9.67 0.82
CA ALA A 107 7.31 -10.66 1.85
C ALA A 107 7.53 -12.10 1.35
N ILE A 108 7.02 -12.41 0.15
CA ILE A 108 7.21 -13.72 -0.50
C ILE A 108 8.69 -13.96 -0.80
N ALA A 109 9.38 -12.99 -1.41
CA ALA A 109 10.80 -13.12 -1.78
C ALA A 109 11.70 -13.38 -0.56
N VAL A 110 11.47 -12.66 0.55
CA VAL A 110 12.20 -12.86 1.80
C VAL A 110 11.98 -14.27 2.34
N GLY A 111 10.73 -14.76 2.31
CA GLY A 111 10.42 -16.12 2.73
C GLY A 111 11.14 -17.18 1.91
N ILE A 112 11.20 -17.03 0.59
CA ILE A 112 11.93 -17.95 -0.32
C ILE A 112 13.42 -17.94 -0.02
N VAL A 113 14.03 -16.74 0.07
CA VAL A 113 15.49 -16.59 0.29
C VAL A 113 15.92 -17.14 1.64
N LEU A 114 15.10 -16.95 2.69
CA LEU A 114 15.36 -17.52 4.03
C LEU A 114 15.29 -19.04 4.02
N ALA A 115 14.29 -19.61 3.39
CA ALA A 115 14.14 -21.06 3.27
C ALA A 115 15.28 -21.71 2.45
N ALA A 116 15.84 -20.98 1.49
CA ALA A 116 17.02 -21.41 0.73
C ALA A 116 18.35 -21.30 1.52
N GLY A 117 18.31 -20.80 2.78
CA GLY A 117 19.48 -20.65 3.64
C GLY A 117 20.33 -19.40 3.41
N PHE A 118 19.94 -18.52 2.48
CA PHE A 118 20.66 -17.28 2.17
C PHE A 118 20.34 -16.15 3.16
N ILE A 119 20.58 -16.37 4.45
CA ILE A 119 20.26 -15.42 5.53
C ILE A 119 20.87 -14.04 5.30
N PRO A 120 22.17 -13.87 4.94
CA PRO A 120 22.73 -12.56 4.71
C PRO A 120 22.03 -11.81 3.57
N LEU A 121 21.69 -12.51 2.49
CA LEU A 121 21.00 -11.93 1.34
C LEU A 121 19.59 -11.45 1.73
N ALA A 122 18.86 -12.22 2.53
CA ALA A 122 17.54 -11.84 3.03
C ALA A 122 17.60 -10.57 3.87
N VAL A 123 18.57 -10.47 4.79
CA VAL A 123 18.72 -9.32 5.69
C VAL A 123 19.17 -8.07 4.93
N PHE A 124 20.29 -8.15 4.22
CA PHE A 124 20.82 -6.98 3.47
C PHE A 124 19.85 -6.53 2.37
N GLY A 125 19.28 -7.48 1.63
CA GLY A 125 18.28 -7.18 0.60
C GLY A 125 17.05 -6.48 1.17
N SER A 126 16.55 -6.96 2.32
CA SER A 126 15.41 -6.33 3.00
C SER A 126 15.73 -4.92 3.49
N VAL A 127 16.92 -4.70 4.05
CA VAL A 127 17.34 -3.35 4.48
C VAL A 127 17.41 -2.40 3.29
N ILE A 128 18.02 -2.81 2.18
CA ILE A 128 18.14 -1.98 0.96
C ILE A 128 16.75 -1.63 0.40
N ILE A 129 15.87 -2.63 0.26
CA ILE A 129 14.50 -2.41 -0.24
C ILE A 129 13.72 -1.50 0.71
N GLY A 130 13.82 -1.74 2.02
CA GLY A 130 13.15 -0.92 3.02
C GLY A 130 13.59 0.54 3.00
N VAL A 131 14.90 0.80 2.93
CA VAL A 131 15.45 2.16 2.81
C VAL A 131 14.99 2.81 1.52
N MET A 132 15.04 2.09 0.39
CA MET A 132 14.57 2.61 -0.89
C MET A 132 13.11 3.04 -0.83
N LEU A 133 12.24 2.17 -0.31
CA LEU A 133 10.81 2.48 -0.19
C LEU A 133 10.57 3.67 0.74
N LEU A 134 11.26 3.74 1.89
CA LEU A 134 11.14 4.87 2.82
C LEU A 134 11.58 6.19 2.17
N VAL A 135 12.67 6.19 1.41
CA VAL A 135 13.18 7.40 0.74
C VAL A 135 12.25 7.84 -0.39
N PHE A 136 11.87 6.93 -1.29
CA PHE A 136 11.08 7.28 -2.47
C PHE A 136 9.62 7.61 -2.15
N VAL A 137 9.01 6.93 -1.20
CA VAL A 137 7.61 7.18 -0.85
C VAL A 137 7.47 8.40 0.04
N ASN A 138 8.40 8.59 0.99
CA ASN A 138 8.36 9.74 1.90
C ASN A 138 8.76 11.06 1.19
N HIS A 139 9.44 10.98 0.03
CA HIS A 139 9.77 12.15 -0.78
C HIS A 139 8.62 12.64 -1.67
N LYS A 140 7.54 11.88 -1.81
CA LYS A 140 6.31 12.35 -2.44
C LYS A 140 5.67 13.36 -1.49
N SER A 141 5.84 14.64 -1.84
CA SER A 141 5.25 15.80 -1.18
C SER A 141 3.82 15.52 -0.73
N HIS A 142 3.55 15.78 0.53
CA HIS A 142 2.27 15.63 1.25
C HIS A 142 1.21 16.63 0.76
N GLN A 143 1.06 16.78 -0.55
CA GLN A 143 0.13 17.72 -1.15
C GLN A 143 -1.06 16.95 -1.71
N ASN A 144 -1.95 16.53 -0.78
CA ASN A 144 -3.23 16.00 -1.19
C ASN A 144 -3.96 17.08 -2.02
N PRO A 145 -4.38 16.77 -3.25
CA PRO A 145 -5.21 17.68 -4.01
C PRO A 145 -6.58 17.80 -3.32
N TYR A 146 -7.05 19.02 -3.18
CA TYR A 146 -8.41 19.30 -2.76
C TYR A 146 -9.23 19.71 -3.98
N MET A 147 -10.50 19.34 -4.00
CA MET A 147 -11.44 19.84 -4.95
C MET A 147 -12.23 20.99 -4.31
N LEU A 148 -12.14 22.16 -4.91
CA LEU A 148 -12.91 23.32 -4.50
C LEU A 148 -14.05 23.52 -5.47
N VAL A 149 -15.28 23.50 -4.97
CA VAL A 149 -16.50 23.80 -5.72
C VAL A 149 -16.90 25.23 -5.37
N LEU A 150 -16.91 26.09 -6.38
CA LEU A 150 -17.30 27.50 -6.25
C LEU A 150 -18.56 27.76 -7.06
N GLN A 151 -19.48 28.54 -6.48
CA GLN A 151 -20.63 29.07 -7.20
C GLN A 151 -20.53 30.60 -7.19
N CYS A 152 -20.51 31.18 -8.40
CA CYS A 152 -20.37 32.61 -8.63
C CYS A 152 -21.60 33.16 -9.38
N ALA A 153 -22.05 34.35 -9.03
CA ALA A 153 -23.20 34.97 -9.70
C ALA A 153 -22.85 35.46 -11.09
N ASP A 154 -21.62 35.92 -11.31
CA ASP A 154 -21.18 36.53 -12.56
C ASP A 154 -19.69 36.26 -12.86
N THR A 155 -19.23 36.67 -14.03
CA THR A 155 -17.85 36.51 -14.49
C THR A 155 -16.86 37.38 -13.72
N GLN A 156 -17.30 38.47 -13.12
CA GLN A 156 -16.42 39.34 -12.32
C GLN A 156 -16.09 38.64 -10.99
N ALA A 157 -17.09 38.06 -10.33
CA ALA A 157 -16.92 37.26 -9.14
C ALA A 157 -16.02 36.03 -9.37
N GLU A 158 -16.22 35.36 -10.53
CA GLU A 158 -15.34 34.23 -10.94
C GLU A 158 -13.88 34.66 -11.03
N GLN A 159 -13.58 35.77 -11.73
CA GLN A 159 -12.21 36.26 -11.88
C GLN A 159 -11.60 36.68 -10.53
N ALA A 160 -12.35 37.36 -9.69
CA ALA A 160 -11.91 37.76 -8.36
C ALA A 160 -11.58 36.53 -7.49
N ALA A 161 -12.45 35.54 -7.48
CA ALA A 161 -12.23 34.28 -6.76
C ALA A 161 -10.99 33.51 -7.26
N LEU A 162 -10.77 33.43 -8.58
CA LEU A 162 -9.60 32.77 -9.17
C LEU A 162 -8.30 33.52 -8.86
N ILE A 163 -8.29 34.85 -8.84
CA ILE A 163 -7.13 35.65 -8.46
C ILE A 163 -6.79 35.40 -6.97
N TYR A 164 -7.80 35.42 -6.11
CA TYR A 164 -7.64 35.14 -4.68
C TYR A 164 -7.07 33.75 -4.45
N LEU A 165 -7.61 32.72 -5.14
CA LEU A 165 -7.11 31.35 -5.07
C LEU A 165 -5.66 31.21 -5.48
N LYS A 166 -5.26 31.82 -6.60
CA LYS A 166 -3.87 31.78 -7.07
C LYS A 166 -2.88 32.39 -6.07
N ALA A 167 -3.31 33.37 -5.31
CA ALA A 167 -2.47 33.98 -4.26
C ALA A 167 -2.31 33.07 -3.02
N GLN A 168 -3.36 32.36 -2.64
CA GLN A 168 -3.40 31.55 -1.40
C GLN A 168 -2.97 30.10 -1.60
N THR A 169 -3.04 29.57 -2.82
CA THR A 169 -2.73 28.17 -3.13
C THR A 169 -1.41 28.03 -3.85
N GLN A 170 -0.78 26.85 -3.75
CA GLN A 170 0.46 26.54 -4.49
C GLN A 170 0.17 26.20 -5.96
N ARG A 171 -0.95 25.53 -6.22
CA ARG A 171 -1.42 25.19 -7.55
C ARG A 171 -2.93 25.28 -7.59
N CYS A 172 -3.44 25.87 -8.65
CA CYS A 172 -4.86 26.04 -8.92
C CYS A 172 -5.11 25.66 -10.38
N VAL A 173 -5.96 24.64 -10.61
CA VAL A 173 -6.31 24.15 -11.96
C VAL A 173 -7.82 23.98 -12.05
N VAL A 174 -8.47 24.71 -12.95
CA VAL A 174 -9.89 24.54 -13.23
C VAL A 174 -10.08 23.20 -13.94
N LYS A 175 -10.89 22.31 -13.38
CA LYS A 175 -11.23 20.99 -13.94
C LYS A 175 -12.51 21.01 -14.74
N SER A 176 -13.51 21.70 -14.26
CA SER A 176 -14.75 21.90 -14.97
C SER A 176 -15.35 23.27 -14.67
N LYS A 177 -16.10 23.77 -15.61
CA LYS A 177 -16.87 25.00 -15.50
C LYS A 177 -18.26 24.75 -16.12
N ALA A 178 -19.31 25.00 -15.35
CA ALA A 178 -20.67 25.03 -15.84
C ALA A 178 -21.19 26.47 -15.69
N ALA A 179 -21.68 27.04 -16.77
CA ALA A 179 -22.23 28.41 -16.80
C ALA A 179 -23.72 28.37 -17.13
N GLN A 180 -24.53 28.89 -16.25
CA GLN A 180 -25.97 29.12 -16.44
C GLN A 180 -26.28 30.61 -16.21
N ALA A 181 -27.40 31.09 -16.69
CA ALA A 181 -27.79 32.48 -16.47
C ALA A 181 -27.88 32.77 -14.94
N GLY A 182 -26.99 33.65 -14.46
CA GLY A 182 -26.93 34.03 -13.05
C GLY A 182 -26.26 33.05 -12.09
N ASN A 183 -25.66 31.96 -12.60
CA ASN A 183 -24.90 31.01 -11.79
C ASN A 183 -23.76 30.36 -12.58
N ILE A 184 -22.56 30.54 -12.11
CA ILE A 184 -21.33 29.89 -12.65
C ILE A 184 -20.79 28.96 -11.61
N GLU A 185 -20.75 27.65 -11.89
CA GLU A 185 -20.15 26.65 -11.05
C GLU A 185 -18.76 26.29 -11.58
N LEU A 186 -17.77 26.34 -10.71
CA LEU A 186 -16.39 25.99 -10.99
C LEU A 186 -15.94 24.86 -10.06
N ASN A 187 -15.40 23.80 -10.67
CA ASN A 187 -14.69 22.76 -9.95
C ASN A 187 -13.19 22.96 -10.17
N VAL A 188 -12.49 23.32 -9.11
CA VAL A 188 -11.07 23.70 -9.15
C VAL A 188 -10.25 22.77 -8.29
N GLU A 189 -9.27 22.10 -8.88
CA GLU A 189 -8.26 21.38 -8.12
C GLU A 189 -7.28 22.37 -7.53
N VAL A 190 -7.15 22.36 -6.20
CA VAL A 190 -6.22 23.21 -5.46
C VAL A 190 -5.25 22.39 -4.66
N ARG A 191 -3.98 22.83 -4.60
CA ARG A 191 -2.97 22.30 -3.69
C ARG A 191 -2.61 23.38 -2.71
N LEU A 192 -2.80 23.09 -1.43
CA LEU A 192 -2.57 24.03 -0.36
C LEU A 192 -1.07 24.15 -0.05
N LYS A 193 -0.63 25.34 0.39
CA LYS A 193 0.73 25.56 0.91
C LYS A 193 0.91 25.01 2.32
N SER A 194 -0.19 24.99 3.10
CA SER A 194 -0.30 24.49 4.46
C SER A 194 -1.65 23.79 4.63
N GLU A 195 -1.87 23.05 5.70
CA GLU A 195 -3.16 22.42 6.01
C GLU A 195 -4.26 23.44 6.44
N ASP A 196 -3.96 24.74 6.35
CA ASP A 196 -4.91 25.79 6.69
C ASP A 196 -5.99 25.94 5.61
N THR A 197 -7.24 25.72 6.01
CA THR A 197 -8.43 25.82 5.17
C THR A 197 -9.16 27.15 5.35
N SER A 198 -8.63 28.07 6.14
CA SER A 198 -9.27 29.38 6.45
C SER A 198 -9.49 30.25 5.21
N PHE A 199 -8.70 30.06 4.15
CA PHE A 199 -8.87 30.77 2.87
C PHE A 199 -10.25 30.55 2.25
N VAL A 200 -10.93 29.43 2.54
CA VAL A 200 -12.29 29.15 2.06
C VAL A 200 -13.29 30.16 2.60
N ASN A 201 -13.11 30.59 3.85
CA ASN A 201 -13.94 31.63 4.45
C ASN A 201 -13.75 33.01 3.75
N GLY A 202 -12.48 33.30 3.35
CA GLY A 202 -12.18 34.51 2.58
C GLY A 202 -12.79 34.48 1.16
N LEU A 203 -12.85 33.30 0.55
CA LEU A 203 -13.54 33.11 -0.74
C LEU A 203 -15.04 33.30 -0.61
N ALA A 204 -15.66 32.73 0.42
CA ALA A 204 -17.09 32.90 0.68
C ALA A 204 -17.48 34.36 0.97
N ALA A 205 -16.53 35.17 1.48
CA ALA A 205 -16.72 36.60 1.71
C ALA A 205 -16.50 37.46 0.45
N THR A 206 -16.04 36.88 -0.67
CA THR A 206 -15.82 37.63 -1.91
C THR A 206 -17.18 38.02 -2.52
N PRO A 207 -17.39 39.29 -2.91
CA PRO A 207 -18.64 39.72 -3.51
C PRO A 207 -19.00 38.93 -4.77
N GLY A 208 -20.23 38.41 -4.83
CA GLY A 208 -20.72 37.61 -5.95
C GLY A 208 -20.38 36.12 -5.87
N VAL A 209 -19.67 35.65 -4.84
CA VAL A 209 -19.51 34.22 -4.55
C VAL A 209 -20.67 33.78 -3.66
N SER A 210 -21.50 32.86 -4.15
CA SER A 210 -22.68 32.35 -3.44
C SER A 210 -22.33 31.17 -2.54
N SER A 211 -21.35 30.34 -2.93
CA SER A 211 -20.93 29.17 -2.16
C SER A 211 -19.48 28.81 -2.49
N ALA A 212 -18.72 28.38 -1.46
CA ALA A 212 -17.37 27.83 -1.57
C ALA A 212 -17.29 26.58 -0.72
N VAL A 213 -17.11 25.42 -1.33
CA VAL A 213 -17.03 24.11 -0.64
C VAL A 213 -15.70 23.47 -0.99
N LEU A 214 -14.90 23.15 0.02
CA LEU A 214 -13.64 22.45 -0.12
C LEU A 214 -13.85 20.98 0.23
N VAL A 215 -13.53 20.09 -0.71
CA VAL A 215 -13.65 18.64 -0.56
C VAL A 215 -12.26 18.04 -0.70
N SER A 216 -11.85 17.18 0.23
CA SER A 216 -10.62 16.42 0.06
C SER A 216 -10.82 15.40 -1.06
N TYR A 217 -9.97 15.48 -2.09
CA TYR A 217 -10.04 14.55 -3.22
C TYR A 217 -9.10 13.36 -2.96
N ASN A 218 -9.65 12.30 -2.39
CA ASN A 218 -8.90 11.06 -2.12
C ASN A 218 -9.09 9.99 -3.20
N GLY A 219 -9.58 10.33 -4.36
CA GLY A 219 -9.71 9.38 -5.49
C GLY A 219 -10.81 8.32 -5.37
N ASP A 220 -11.52 8.24 -4.25
CA ASP A 220 -12.47 7.16 -3.93
C ASP A 220 -13.91 7.39 -4.43
N TYR A 221 -14.15 8.44 -5.23
CA TYR A 221 -15.50 8.74 -5.77
C TYR A 221 -15.68 8.33 -7.24
N MET A 222 -15.07 7.22 -7.67
CA MET A 222 -15.46 6.52 -8.89
C MET A 222 -15.62 5.04 -8.58
N GLY A 223 -16.75 4.66 -8.02
CA GLY A 223 -17.29 3.32 -7.95
C GLY A 223 -18.57 3.24 -8.73
#